data_7484fb543b4077de0ef77972862f7017
#
_entry.id   7484fb543b4077de0ef77972862f7017
#
_cell.length_a   1.000
_cell.length_b   1.000
_cell.length_c   1.000
_cell.angle_alpha   90.00
_cell.angle_beta   90.00
_cell.angle_gamma   90.00
#
_symmetry.space_group_name_H-M   'P 1'
#
loop_
_entity.id
_entity.type
_entity.pdbx_description
1 polymer ?
#
loop_
_entity_poly.entity_id
_entity_poly.type
_entity_poly.pdbx_seq_one_letter_code
_entity_poly.pdbx_strand_id
1 'polypeptide(L)'
;MRQTRDFLRSLGLPTDDTAATSEKRFPDGAQYRVEIPSTEGPEVLDAVLAEADARGVLVHRISQGSGGMLLTDDELAAMASTAAARSVELSLFARPLAGWDTSAMAVSSGGAPVAAQARGTEQLVHVLEDIRRTAESGIRSVLVTDLGVLKVASAMREAGDLPADLQFKISVQMGLANPASVRIAEDLGADTYNVPTDLSLGQLAAIRAATDLPLDVYIEAPDDMGGFVRHFEIAEIVRVAAPVYVKFGLRNAPNIYPSGSHLTPTAVALGRERVRRAQLGLGLLARYSPDAIASTLPAEGLAVPVSG
;
A
#
# COMPACT_ATOMS: atom_id res chain seq x y z
N MET A 1 -14.36 -30.96 9.61
CA MET A 1 -14.20 -29.53 9.86
C MET A 1 -13.75 -29.16 11.28
N ARG A 2 -14.31 -29.79 12.37
CA ARG A 2 -13.89 -29.46 13.75
C ARG A 2 -12.39 -29.70 13.96
N GLN A 3 -11.90 -30.89 13.62
CA GLN A 3 -10.48 -31.25 13.76
C GLN A 3 -9.55 -30.27 13.00
N THR A 4 -9.93 -29.85 11.80
CA THR A 4 -9.17 -28.85 11.01
C THR A 4 -9.15 -27.48 11.71
N ARG A 5 -10.29 -27.04 12.25
CA ARG A 5 -10.35 -25.78 13.01
C ARG A 5 -9.52 -25.86 14.30
N ASP A 6 -9.54 -27.01 15.00
CA ASP A 6 -8.72 -27.22 16.19
C ASP A 6 -7.22 -27.17 15.84
N PHE A 7 -6.83 -27.68 14.66
CA PHE A 7 -5.46 -27.56 14.16
C PHE A 7 -5.08 -26.11 13.84
N LEU A 8 -5.95 -25.34 13.14
CA LEU A 8 -5.70 -23.91 12.92
C LEU A 8 -5.52 -23.17 14.25
N ARG A 9 -6.37 -23.46 15.23
CA ARG A 9 -6.25 -22.86 16.57
C ARG A 9 -4.92 -23.19 17.24
N SER A 10 -4.39 -24.41 17.06
CA SER A 10 -3.08 -24.78 17.62
C SER A 10 -1.91 -24.01 16.99
N LEU A 11 -2.10 -23.47 15.78
CA LEU A 11 -1.17 -22.57 15.11
C LEU A 11 -1.38 -21.08 15.47
N GLY A 12 -2.32 -20.79 16.37
CA GLY A 12 -2.68 -19.42 16.73
C GLY A 12 -3.42 -18.66 15.62
N LEU A 13 -4.08 -19.39 14.70
CA LEU A 13 -4.85 -18.80 13.59
C LEU A 13 -6.34 -18.74 13.92
N PRO A 14 -7.07 -17.74 13.37
CA PRO A 14 -8.53 -17.69 13.45
C PRO A 14 -9.20 -18.92 12.83
N THR A 15 -10.35 -19.28 13.35
CA THR A 15 -11.07 -20.48 12.95
C THR A 15 -12.39 -20.21 12.22
N ASP A 16 -12.79 -18.94 12.12
CA ASP A 16 -13.98 -18.45 11.41
C ASP A 16 -13.78 -17.00 10.93
N ASP A 17 -14.75 -16.51 10.15
CA ASP A 17 -14.78 -15.16 9.60
C ASP A 17 -15.79 -14.26 10.34
N THR A 18 -15.84 -14.35 11.66
CA THR A 18 -16.66 -13.42 12.46
C THR A 18 -16.10 -12.00 12.39
N ALA A 19 -16.93 -11.02 12.03
CA ALA A 19 -16.54 -9.62 11.89
C ALA A 19 -16.37 -8.93 13.27
N ALA A 20 -15.45 -9.43 14.08
CA ALA A 20 -15.12 -8.88 15.38
C ALA A 20 -14.47 -7.49 15.27
N THR A 21 -14.71 -6.64 16.27
CA THR A 21 -14.02 -5.33 16.38
C THR A 21 -12.56 -5.54 16.71
N SER A 22 -11.67 -4.77 16.04
CA SER A 22 -10.26 -4.73 16.34
C SER A 22 -9.96 -3.77 17.49
N GLU A 23 -9.25 -4.25 18.49
CA GLU A 23 -8.71 -3.42 19.58
C GLU A 23 -7.29 -2.90 19.29
N LYS A 24 -6.67 -3.34 18.18
CA LYS A 24 -5.33 -2.92 17.78
C LYS A 24 -5.33 -1.48 17.27
N ARG A 25 -4.22 -0.78 17.47
CA ARG A 25 -4.06 0.63 17.10
C ARG A 25 -2.68 0.87 16.51
N PHE A 26 -2.53 1.98 15.80
CA PHE A 26 -1.21 2.56 15.51
C PHE A 26 -0.51 2.96 16.81
N PRO A 27 0.84 3.17 16.82
CA PRO A 27 1.58 3.55 18.01
C PRO A 27 1.05 4.82 18.70
N ASP A 28 0.48 5.75 17.93
CA ASP A 28 -0.14 6.99 18.41
C ASP A 28 -1.59 6.82 18.92
N GLY A 29 -2.09 5.58 18.98
CA GLY A 29 -3.44 5.25 19.43
C GLY A 29 -4.53 5.35 18.35
N ALA A 30 -4.19 5.77 17.13
CA ALA A 30 -5.14 5.93 16.04
C ALA A 30 -5.63 4.59 15.46
N GLN A 31 -6.83 4.60 14.91
CA GLN A 31 -7.45 3.47 14.22
C GLN A 31 -7.13 3.46 12.74
N TYR A 32 -7.06 4.64 12.13
CA TYR A 32 -6.86 4.73 10.68
C TYR A 32 -5.91 5.84 10.25
N ARG A 33 -5.37 5.64 9.07
CA ARG A 33 -4.58 6.58 8.27
C ARG A 33 -5.13 6.63 6.85
N VAL A 34 -4.87 7.73 6.13
CA VAL A 34 -5.33 7.92 4.75
C VAL A 34 -4.19 7.74 3.78
N GLU A 35 -4.41 6.95 2.72
CA GLU A 35 -3.47 6.77 1.61
C GLU A 35 -4.09 7.20 0.28
N ILE A 36 -3.32 8.00 -0.49
CA ILE A 36 -3.62 8.36 -1.89
C ILE A 36 -2.64 7.62 -2.80
N PRO A 37 -3.11 6.62 -3.58
CA PRO A 37 -2.26 5.87 -4.50
C PRO A 37 -2.11 6.54 -5.85
N SER A 38 -1.24 5.99 -6.70
CA SER A 38 -1.07 6.36 -8.12
C SER A 38 -0.67 7.84 -8.29
N THR A 39 0.25 8.28 -7.46
CA THR A 39 0.83 9.63 -7.51
C THR A 39 2.16 9.55 -8.27
N GLU A 40 2.08 9.83 -9.58
CA GLU A 40 3.11 9.48 -10.55
C GLU A 40 4.01 10.69 -10.88
N GLY A 41 5.01 10.92 -10.04
CA GLY A 41 6.01 11.99 -10.22
C GLY A 41 5.78 13.25 -9.39
N PRO A 42 6.76 14.19 -9.39
CA PRO A 42 6.77 15.37 -8.52
C PRO A 42 5.56 16.28 -8.69
N GLU A 43 5.21 16.63 -9.93
CA GLU A 43 4.08 17.53 -10.20
C GLU A 43 2.73 16.94 -9.72
N VAL A 44 2.57 15.62 -9.82
CA VAL A 44 1.37 14.93 -9.33
C VAL A 44 1.35 14.92 -7.81
N LEU A 45 2.50 14.73 -7.16
CA LEU A 45 2.65 14.80 -5.71
C LEU A 45 2.24 16.17 -5.18
N ASP A 46 2.78 17.24 -5.77
CA ASP A 46 2.44 18.61 -5.39
C ASP A 46 0.95 18.90 -5.58
N ALA A 47 0.37 18.44 -6.70
CA ALA A 47 -1.06 18.62 -6.97
C ALA A 47 -1.96 17.87 -5.98
N VAL A 48 -1.58 16.66 -5.58
CA VAL A 48 -2.30 15.84 -4.59
C VAL A 48 -2.25 16.52 -3.22
N LEU A 49 -1.08 16.97 -2.78
CA LEU A 49 -0.92 17.64 -1.48
C LEU A 49 -1.67 18.98 -1.43
N ALA A 50 -1.59 19.79 -2.49
CA ALA A 50 -2.33 21.03 -2.58
C ALA A 50 -3.85 20.81 -2.56
N GLU A 51 -4.34 19.79 -3.26
CA GLU A 51 -5.78 19.45 -3.24
C GLU A 51 -6.20 18.92 -1.87
N ALA A 52 -5.33 18.16 -1.18
CA ALA A 52 -5.57 17.67 0.17
C ALA A 52 -5.74 18.84 1.16
N ASP A 53 -4.86 19.84 1.10
CA ASP A 53 -4.96 21.06 1.90
C ASP A 53 -6.27 21.83 1.60
N ALA A 54 -6.58 22.01 0.32
CA ALA A 54 -7.78 22.75 -0.09
C ALA A 54 -9.09 22.08 0.37
N ARG A 55 -9.08 20.75 0.54
CA ARG A 55 -10.23 19.96 0.99
C ARG A 55 -10.22 19.62 2.47
N GLY A 56 -9.18 19.96 3.20
CA GLY A 56 -9.03 19.57 4.61
C GLY A 56 -8.90 18.04 4.78
N VAL A 57 -8.28 17.35 3.82
CA VAL A 57 -8.01 15.91 3.88
C VAL A 57 -6.60 15.69 4.40
N LEU A 58 -6.47 15.06 5.58
CA LEU A 58 -5.17 14.69 6.11
C LEU A 58 -4.68 13.41 5.43
N VAL A 59 -3.63 13.52 4.62
CA VAL A 59 -3.00 12.40 3.91
C VAL A 59 -1.75 11.96 4.66
N HIS A 60 -1.66 10.67 4.99
CA HIS A 60 -0.54 10.10 5.76
C HIS A 60 0.48 9.39 4.87
N ARG A 61 -0.02 8.76 3.81
CA ARG A 61 0.80 8.03 2.84
C ARG A 61 0.40 8.38 1.42
N ILE A 62 1.39 8.52 0.57
CA ILE A 62 1.26 8.63 -0.88
C ILE A 62 2.00 7.47 -1.50
N SER A 63 1.41 6.80 -2.50
CA SER A 63 2.09 5.72 -3.22
C SER A 63 2.09 5.92 -4.73
N GLN A 64 3.23 5.59 -5.33
CA GLN A 64 3.51 5.64 -6.74
C GLN A 64 3.54 4.20 -7.29
N GLY A 65 2.98 3.96 -8.48
CA GLY A 65 2.78 2.63 -9.02
C GLY A 65 3.69 2.27 -10.19
N SER A 66 4.32 3.25 -10.82
CA SER A 66 5.19 3.03 -11.98
C SER A 66 6.60 2.51 -11.63
N GLY A 67 7.04 2.74 -10.40
CA GLY A 67 8.35 2.32 -9.90
C GLY A 67 9.41 3.42 -9.96
N GLY A 68 10.44 3.31 -9.09
CA GLY A 68 11.58 4.22 -9.06
C GLY A 68 12.33 4.24 -10.37
N MET A 69 12.38 3.11 -11.09
CA MET A 69 13.06 2.98 -12.38
C MET A 69 12.57 3.94 -13.49
N LEU A 70 11.36 4.50 -13.36
CA LEU A 70 10.78 5.45 -14.32
C LEU A 70 10.87 6.92 -13.87
N LEU A 71 11.62 7.19 -12.81
CA LEU A 71 11.92 8.51 -12.32
C LEU A 71 13.42 8.77 -12.42
N THR A 72 13.80 9.99 -12.78
CA THR A 72 15.20 10.43 -12.69
C THR A 72 15.61 10.59 -11.22
N ASP A 73 16.92 10.69 -10.94
CA ASP A 73 17.41 10.90 -9.58
C ASP A 73 16.93 12.24 -9.01
N ASP A 74 16.85 13.27 -9.84
CA ASP A 74 16.31 14.58 -9.45
C ASP A 74 14.81 14.51 -9.11
N GLU A 75 14.02 13.73 -9.85
CA GLU A 75 12.60 13.53 -9.55
C GLU A 75 12.40 12.74 -8.26
N LEU A 76 13.20 11.69 -8.02
CA LEU A 76 13.18 10.94 -6.76
C LEU A 76 13.54 11.84 -5.58
N ALA A 77 14.60 12.63 -5.68
CA ALA A 77 15.04 13.56 -4.65
C ALA A 77 13.99 14.65 -4.38
N ALA A 78 13.36 15.20 -5.43
CA ALA A 78 12.30 16.18 -5.30
C ALA A 78 11.07 15.60 -4.57
N MET A 79 10.63 14.40 -4.94
CA MET A 79 9.50 13.73 -4.27
C MET A 79 9.83 13.41 -2.81
N ALA A 80 11.04 12.91 -2.52
CA ALA A 80 11.48 12.64 -1.15
C ALA A 80 11.49 13.92 -0.30
N SER A 81 12.04 15.02 -0.82
CA SER A 81 12.10 16.32 -0.14
C SER A 81 10.69 16.88 0.15
N THR A 82 9.80 16.85 -0.85
CA THR A 82 8.41 17.31 -0.68
C THR A 82 7.68 16.49 0.37
N ALA A 83 7.79 15.16 0.33
CA ALA A 83 7.11 14.28 1.29
C ALA A 83 7.69 14.44 2.71
N ALA A 84 9.02 14.57 2.85
CA ALA A 84 9.68 14.83 4.13
C ALA A 84 9.22 16.15 4.76
N ALA A 85 9.18 17.25 3.97
CA ALA A 85 8.73 18.55 4.44
C ALA A 85 7.26 18.54 4.93
N ARG A 86 6.45 17.61 4.46
CA ARG A 86 5.03 17.43 4.82
C ARG A 86 4.82 16.34 5.87
N SER A 87 5.88 15.67 6.33
CA SER A 87 5.82 14.51 7.24
C SER A 87 4.89 13.40 6.72
N VAL A 88 4.87 13.19 5.41
CA VAL A 88 4.05 12.18 4.71
C VAL A 88 4.94 11.03 4.26
N GLU A 89 4.49 9.80 4.46
CA GLU A 89 5.15 8.63 3.91
C GLU A 89 5.01 8.60 2.38
N LEU A 90 6.13 8.35 1.70
CA LEU A 90 6.18 8.14 0.26
C LEU A 90 6.61 6.70 -0.03
N SER A 91 5.71 5.92 -0.65
CA SER A 91 5.95 4.51 -0.99
C SER A 91 6.03 4.32 -2.50
N LEU A 92 7.16 3.83 -3.01
CA LEU A 92 7.35 3.57 -4.43
C LEU A 92 7.27 2.07 -4.72
N PHE A 93 6.65 1.73 -5.86
CA PHE A 93 6.55 0.35 -6.28
C PHE A 93 7.91 -0.18 -6.76
N ALA A 94 8.39 -1.29 -6.17
CA ALA A 94 9.63 -1.91 -6.59
C ALA A 94 9.43 -2.64 -7.93
N ARG A 95 10.01 -2.10 -8.97
CA ARG A 95 10.06 -2.63 -10.35
C ARG A 95 11.54 -2.82 -10.75
N PRO A 96 11.91 -3.55 -11.80
CA PRO A 96 11.10 -4.19 -12.84
C PRO A 96 10.51 -5.56 -12.43
N LEU A 97 9.36 -5.90 -13.03
CA LEU A 97 8.65 -7.17 -12.83
C LEU A 97 8.24 -7.76 -14.19
N ALA A 98 7.79 -9.01 -14.21
CA ALA A 98 7.47 -9.73 -15.44
C ALA A 98 6.50 -9.00 -16.37
N GLY A 99 5.50 -8.28 -15.84
CA GLY A 99 4.54 -7.50 -16.64
C GLY A 99 5.11 -6.25 -17.30
N TRP A 100 6.32 -5.84 -16.92
CA TRP A 100 7.00 -4.64 -17.43
C TRP A 100 8.27 -4.94 -18.18
N ASP A 101 8.68 -6.20 -18.20
CA ASP A 101 9.86 -6.66 -18.93
C ASP A 101 9.41 -7.49 -20.15
N THR A 102 9.65 -8.76 -20.23
CA THR A 102 9.59 -9.49 -21.50
C THR A 102 8.69 -10.72 -21.50
N SER A 103 7.83 -10.86 -20.53
CA SER A 103 7.05 -12.09 -20.39
C SER A 103 5.78 -12.07 -21.22
N ALA A 104 5.76 -12.79 -22.34
CA ALA A 104 4.53 -13.05 -23.10
C ALA A 104 3.44 -13.72 -22.25
N MET A 105 3.80 -14.56 -21.30
CA MET A 105 2.87 -15.19 -20.35
C MET A 105 2.19 -14.15 -19.47
N ALA A 106 2.92 -13.16 -18.98
CA ALA A 106 2.38 -12.12 -18.10
C ALA A 106 1.32 -11.23 -18.75
N VAL A 107 1.38 -11.06 -20.08
CA VAL A 107 0.39 -10.26 -20.84
C VAL A 107 -0.75 -11.10 -21.43
N SER A 108 -0.74 -12.41 -21.23
CA SER A 108 -1.86 -13.30 -21.62
C SER A 108 -3.04 -13.13 -20.66
N SER A 109 -4.23 -13.53 -21.09
CA SER A 109 -5.44 -13.47 -20.26
C SER A 109 -5.35 -14.25 -18.93
N GLY A 110 -4.52 -15.29 -18.87
CA GLY A 110 -4.24 -16.07 -17.66
C GLY A 110 -2.99 -15.61 -16.90
N GLY A 111 -2.29 -14.60 -17.38
CA GLY A 111 -0.97 -14.21 -16.89
C GLY A 111 -0.94 -13.15 -15.80
N ALA A 112 -2.08 -12.51 -15.48
CA ALA A 112 -2.15 -11.48 -14.48
C ALA A 112 -1.50 -11.87 -13.12
N PRO A 113 -1.67 -13.11 -12.60
CA PRO A 113 -1.00 -13.53 -11.36
C PRO A 113 0.52 -13.54 -11.42
N VAL A 114 1.11 -13.74 -12.60
CA VAL A 114 2.58 -13.78 -12.76
C VAL A 114 3.18 -12.43 -13.18
N ALA A 115 2.34 -11.47 -13.57
CA ALA A 115 2.78 -10.15 -14.02
C ALA A 115 3.54 -9.37 -12.94
N ALA A 116 3.20 -9.62 -11.69
CA ALA A 116 3.78 -8.95 -10.53
C ALA A 116 5.00 -9.67 -9.93
N GLN A 117 5.42 -10.81 -10.50
CA GLN A 117 6.53 -11.61 -10.00
C GLN A 117 7.84 -11.25 -10.67
N ALA A 118 8.96 -11.31 -9.94
CA ALA A 118 10.30 -11.31 -10.49
C ALA A 118 10.61 -12.69 -11.05
N ARG A 119 10.96 -12.78 -12.34
CA ARG A 119 11.23 -14.05 -13.01
C ARG A 119 12.71 -14.27 -13.25
N GLY A 120 13.23 -15.33 -12.64
CA GLY A 120 14.64 -15.66 -12.72
C GLY A 120 15.53 -14.72 -11.90
N THR A 121 16.84 -14.93 -11.97
CA THR A 121 17.81 -14.20 -11.15
C THR A 121 17.95 -12.74 -11.59
N GLU A 122 17.96 -12.48 -12.90
CA GLU A 122 18.21 -11.12 -13.41
C GLU A 122 17.09 -10.14 -13.01
N GLN A 123 15.82 -10.53 -13.12
CA GLN A 123 14.73 -9.68 -12.65
C GLN A 123 14.77 -9.48 -11.13
N LEU A 124 15.15 -10.51 -10.37
CA LEU A 124 15.34 -10.38 -8.92
C LEU A 124 16.44 -9.35 -8.61
N VAL A 125 17.59 -9.43 -9.30
CA VAL A 125 18.69 -8.45 -9.13
C VAL A 125 18.21 -7.05 -9.50
N HIS A 126 17.55 -6.88 -10.65
CA HIS A 126 17.10 -5.56 -11.10
C HIS A 126 16.08 -4.91 -10.14
N VAL A 127 15.16 -5.68 -9.59
CA VAL A 127 14.19 -5.11 -8.62
C VAL A 127 14.84 -4.76 -7.28
N LEU A 128 15.85 -5.53 -6.84
CA LEU A 128 16.61 -5.20 -5.63
C LEU A 128 17.47 -3.94 -5.83
N GLU A 129 18.06 -3.76 -7.00
CA GLU A 129 18.78 -2.52 -7.35
C GLU A 129 17.83 -1.31 -7.45
N ASP A 130 16.60 -1.48 -7.95
CA ASP A 130 15.58 -0.40 -7.93
C ASP A 130 15.20 -0.02 -6.50
N ILE A 131 15.10 -1.00 -5.59
CA ILE A 131 14.88 -0.76 -4.15
C ILE A 131 16.06 0.02 -3.56
N ARG A 132 17.31 -0.38 -3.84
CA ARG A 132 18.52 0.29 -3.36
C ARG A 132 18.54 1.75 -3.81
N ARG A 133 18.37 2.00 -5.10
CA ARG A 133 18.35 3.35 -5.69
C ARG A 133 17.23 4.22 -5.07
N THR A 134 16.06 3.63 -4.87
CA THR A 134 14.94 4.32 -4.19
C THR A 134 15.31 4.70 -2.76
N ALA A 135 15.93 3.81 -2.01
CA ALA A 135 16.37 4.08 -0.63
C ALA A 135 17.51 5.11 -0.56
N GLU A 136 18.44 5.12 -1.52
CA GLU A 136 19.52 6.09 -1.64
C GLU A 136 18.99 7.52 -1.88
N SER A 137 17.84 7.68 -2.54
CA SER A 137 17.20 8.99 -2.70
C SER A 137 16.53 9.54 -1.42
N GLY A 138 16.63 8.82 -0.31
CA GLY A 138 16.02 9.19 0.98
C GLY A 138 14.64 8.56 1.22
N ILE A 139 14.02 7.89 0.27
CA ILE A 139 12.72 7.24 0.43
C ILE A 139 12.84 6.04 1.39
N ARG A 140 11.83 5.86 2.25
CA ARG A 140 11.83 4.85 3.32
C ARG A 140 10.67 3.86 3.24
N SER A 141 9.94 3.81 2.12
CA SER A 141 8.87 2.84 1.89
C SER A 141 8.89 2.34 0.45
N VAL A 142 8.85 1.02 0.27
CA VAL A 142 8.74 0.39 -1.05
C VAL A 142 7.60 -0.63 -1.06
N LEU A 143 6.84 -0.66 -2.17
CA LEU A 143 5.77 -1.61 -2.40
C LEU A 143 6.32 -2.85 -3.10
N VAL A 144 6.14 -4.03 -2.49
CA VAL A 144 6.69 -5.32 -2.95
C VAL A 144 5.55 -6.27 -3.34
N THR A 145 5.72 -7.00 -4.43
CA THR A 145 4.73 -7.95 -4.98
C THR A 145 5.20 -9.40 -5.07
N ASP A 146 6.43 -9.67 -4.64
CA ASP A 146 7.07 -10.99 -4.80
C ASP A 146 7.68 -11.42 -3.45
N LEU A 147 7.38 -12.66 -3.02
CA LEU A 147 7.88 -13.20 -1.74
C LEU A 147 9.42 -13.37 -1.75
N GLY A 148 9.99 -13.71 -2.90
CA GLY A 148 11.45 -13.83 -3.04
C GLY A 148 12.13 -12.47 -2.91
N VAL A 149 11.57 -11.43 -3.53
CA VAL A 149 12.04 -10.05 -3.38
C VAL A 149 11.94 -9.61 -1.92
N LEU A 150 10.80 -9.83 -1.26
CA LEU A 150 10.61 -9.50 0.15
C LEU A 150 11.67 -10.19 1.03
N LYS A 151 11.86 -11.49 0.83
CA LYS A 151 12.84 -12.28 1.62
C LYS A 151 14.26 -11.75 1.47
N VAL A 152 14.68 -11.44 0.24
CA VAL A 152 16.06 -10.96 -0.02
C VAL A 152 16.23 -9.53 0.45
N ALA A 153 15.28 -8.63 0.15
CA ALA A 153 15.33 -7.25 0.59
C ALA A 153 15.32 -7.13 2.14
N SER A 154 14.55 -7.97 2.83
CA SER A 154 14.57 -8.04 4.29
C SER A 154 15.95 -8.48 4.81
N ALA A 155 16.55 -9.50 4.21
CA ALA A 155 17.91 -9.92 4.56
C ALA A 155 18.96 -8.84 4.28
N MET A 156 18.81 -8.07 3.20
CA MET A 156 19.67 -6.91 2.90
C MET A 156 19.52 -5.80 3.96
N ARG A 157 18.28 -5.54 4.42
CA ARG A 157 18.01 -4.61 5.51
C ARG A 157 18.67 -5.08 6.82
N GLU A 158 18.54 -6.34 7.17
CA GLU A 158 19.19 -6.95 8.35
C GLU A 158 20.72 -6.92 8.27
N ALA A 159 21.29 -7.09 7.07
CA ALA A 159 22.74 -7.03 6.82
C ALA A 159 23.30 -5.59 6.79
N GLY A 160 22.46 -4.58 6.75
CA GLY A 160 22.86 -3.17 6.63
C GLY A 160 23.13 -2.71 5.21
N ASP A 161 22.80 -3.52 4.20
CA ASP A 161 22.88 -3.16 2.76
C ASP A 161 21.71 -2.24 2.33
N LEU A 162 20.64 -2.23 3.08
CA LEU A 162 19.53 -1.29 2.98
C LEU A 162 19.32 -0.58 4.34
N PRO A 163 18.74 0.64 4.35
CA PRO A 163 18.46 1.35 5.58
C PRO A 163 17.61 0.52 6.55
N ALA A 164 17.95 0.52 7.83
CA ALA A 164 17.25 -0.24 8.86
C ALA A 164 15.79 0.19 9.05
N ASP A 165 15.48 1.44 8.69
CA ASP A 165 14.15 2.05 8.75
C ASP A 165 13.36 1.95 7.42
N LEU A 166 13.91 1.26 6.40
CA LEU A 166 13.19 1.01 5.14
C LEU A 166 12.04 0.04 5.38
N GLN A 167 10.82 0.45 5.08
CA GLN A 167 9.61 -0.35 5.22
C GLN A 167 9.21 -1.05 3.92
N PHE A 168 8.84 -2.33 4.05
CA PHE A 168 8.31 -3.14 2.96
C PHE A 168 6.78 -3.24 3.06
N LYS A 169 6.11 -2.56 2.15
CA LYS A 169 4.67 -2.61 1.97
C LYS A 169 4.31 -3.74 1.01
N ILE A 170 3.40 -4.61 1.39
CA ILE A 170 2.94 -5.69 0.52
C ILE A 170 1.84 -5.19 -0.41
N SER A 171 2.00 -5.45 -1.71
CA SER A 171 1.02 -5.07 -2.72
C SER A 171 -0.21 -5.98 -2.72
N VAL A 172 -1.37 -5.41 -3.02
CA VAL A 172 -2.59 -6.14 -3.34
C VAL A 172 -2.39 -7.18 -4.46
N GLN A 173 -1.48 -6.93 -5.39
CA GLN A 173 -1.16 -7.84 -6.50
C GLN A 173 -0.46 -9.14 -6.03
N MET A 174 0.04 -9.22 -4.80
CA MET A 174 0.55 -10.47 -4.24
C MET A 174 -0.58 -11.47 -3.99
N GLY A 175 -1.83 -11.01 -3.83
CA GLY A 175 -3.03 -11.84 -3.77
C GLY A 175 -3.16 -12.69 -2.50
N LEU A 176 -2.38 -12.42 -1.45
CA LEU A 176 -2.46 -13.16 -0.20
C LEU A 176 -3.75 -12.78 0.55
N ALA A 177 -4.68 -13.72 0.72
CA ALA A 177 -6.05 -13.44 1.08
C ALA A 177 -6.55 -14.19 2.33
N ASN A 178 -5.65 -14.74 3.14
CA ASN A 178 -6.03 -15.52 4.33
C ASN A 178 -5.07 -15.29 5.50
N PRO A 179 -5.48 -15.62 6.73
CA PRO A 179 -4.68 -15.38 7.94
C PRO A 179 -3.28 -16.02 7.93
N ALA A 180 -3.13 -17.20 7.33
CA ALA A 180 -1.84 -17.89 7.29
C ALA A 180 -0.86 -17.22 6.31
N SER A 181 -1.34 -16.79 5.14
CA SER A 181 -0.49 -16.15 4.15
C SER A 181 -0.03 -14.75 4.59
N VAL A 182 -0.86 -14.02 5.34
CA VAL A 182 -0.46 -12.73 5.94
C VAL A 182 0.68 -12.93 6.94
N ARG A 183 0.58 -13.95 7.79
CA ARG A 183 1.64 -14.28 8.75
C ARG A 183 2.96 -14.64 8.06
N ILE A 184 2.92 -15.35 6.92
CA ILE A 184 4.13 -15.62 6.13
C ILE A 184 4.77 -14.31 5.65
N ALA A 185 3.99 -13.33 5.20
CA ALA A 185 4.54 -12.05 4.79
C ALA A 185 5.16 -11.28 5.97
N GLU A 186 4.50 -11.31 7.14
CA GLU A 186 5.02 -10.74 8.39
C GLU A 186 6.34 -11.40 8.81
N ASP A 187 6.40 -12.74 8.82
CA ASP A 187 7.61 -13.52 9.15
C ASP A 187 8.77 -13.26 8.15
N LEU A 188 8.46 -12.87 6.92
CA LEU A 188 9.44 -12.50 5.90
C LEU A 188 9.89 -11.03 6.00
N GLY A 189 9.36 -10.25 6.93
CA GLY A 189 9.79 -8.88 7.21
C GLY A 189 8.93 -7.79 6.56
N ALA A 190 7.69 -8.08 6.20
CA ALA A 190 6.72 -7.06 5.79
C ALA A 190 6.40 -6.10 6.94
N ASP A 191 6.19 -4.82 6.63
CA ASP A 191 5.86 -3.77 7.60
C ASP A 191 4.41 -3.30 7.48
N THR A 192 3.81 -3.35 6.28
CA THR A 192 2.36 -3.10 6.06
C THR A 192 1.81 -4.03 4.98
N TYR A 193 0.51 -4.26 5.00
CA TYR A 193 -0.11 -5.29 4.17
C TYR A 193 -1.34 -4.79 3.42
N ASN A 194 -1.24 -4.67 2.09
CA ASN A 194 -2.36 -4.27 1.24
C ASN A 194 -3.17 -5.53 0.85
N VAL A 195 -4.32 -5.70 1.47
CA VAL A 195 -5.20 -6.86 1.27
C VAL A 195 -5.90 -6.81 -0.10
N PRO A 196 -6.34 -7.96 -0.66
CA PRO A 196 -7.24 -7.98 -1.81
C PRO A 196 -8.49 -7.12 -1.60
N THR A 197 -8.97 -6.49 -2.67
CA THR A 197 -9.99 -5.43 -2.64
C THR A 197 -11.40 -5.95 -2.34
N ASP A 198 -11.65 -7.23 -2.55
CA ASP A 198 -12.95 -7.92 -2.53
C ASP A 198 -13.22 -8.72 -1.25
N LEU A 199 -12.38 -8.61 -0.24
CA LEU A 199 -12.57 -9.32 1.03
C LEU A 199 -13.77 -8.77 1.79
N SER A 200 -14.59 -9.68 2.32
CA SER A 200 -15.69 -9.33 3.23
C SER A 200 -15.16 -8.80 4.57
N LEU A 201 -16.02 -8.13 5.34
CA LEU A 201 -15.67 -7.63 6.68
C LEU A 201 -15.20 -8.77 7.61
N GLY A 202 -15.82 -9.94 7.53
CA GLY A 202 -15.40 -11.10 8.31
C GLY A 202 -14.03 -11.63 7.91
N GLN A 203 -13.71 -11.68 6.62
CA GLN A 203 -12.38 -12.06 6.13
C GLN A 203 -11.30 -11.05 6.52
N LEU A 204 -11.62 -9.75 6.47
CA LEU A 204 -10.72 -8.70 6.97
C LEU A 204 -10.46 -8.85 8.47
N ALA A 205 -11.50 -9.11 9.27
CA ALA A 205 -11.37 -9.36 10.70
C ALA A 205 -10.51 -10.60 11.00
N ALA A 206 -10.69 -11.70 10.25
CA ALA A 206 -9.88 -12.90 10.41
C ALA A 206 -8.40 -12.64 10.09
N ILE A 207 -8.11 -11.91 9.01
CA ILE A 207 -6.74 -11.47 8.69
C ILE A 207 -6.20 -10.58 9.82
N ARG A 208 -6.96 -9.58 10.27
CA ARG A 208 -6.57 -8.69 11.37
C ARG A 208 -6.21 -9.44 12.65
N ALA A 209 -6.96 -10.49 12.98
CA ALA A 209 -6.71 -11.31 14.16
C ALA A 209 -5.39 -12.10 14.09
N ALA A 210 -4.87 -12.36 12.91
CA ALA A 210 -3.66 -13.16 12.69
C ALA A 210 -2.36 -12.35 12.62
N THR A 211 -2.40 -11.04 12.49
CA THR A 211 -1.20 -10.20 12.31
C THR A 211 -1.28 -8.92 13.13
N ASP A 212 -0.13 -8.31 13.43
CA ASP A 212 -0.04 -6.97 14.04
C ASP A 212 0.27 -5.88 13.00
N LEU A 213 0.62 -6.26 11.77
CA LEU A 213 0.88 -5.31 10.69
C LEU A 213 -0.33 -4.40 10.43
N PRO A 214 -0.15 -3.11 10.19
CA PRO A 214 -1.21 -2.28 9.62
C PRO A 214 -1.71 -2.86 8.31
N LEU A 215 -3.04 -2.91 8.15
CA LEU A 215 -3.66 -3.33 6.89
C LEU A 215 -3.92 -2.12 6.01
N ASP A 216 -3.75 -2.30 4.70
CA ASP A 216 -4.15 -1.30 3.71
C ASP A 216 -5.40 -1.81 2.98
N VAL A 217 -6.49 -1.07 3.03
CA VAL A 217 -7.77 -1.47 2.43
C VAL A 217 -8.26 -0.40 1.46
N TYR A 218 -8.49 -0.80 0.21
CA TYR A 218 -9.13 0.08 -0.75
C TYR A 218 -10.59 0.36 -0.38
N ILE A 219 -10.90 1.63 -0.17
CA ILE A 219 -12.29 2.13 -0.05
C ILE A 219 -12.89 2.34 -1.44
N GLU A 220 -12.07 2.75 -2.39
CA GLU A 220 -12.39 2.71 -3.81
C GLU A 220 -11.21 2.12 -4.57
N ALA A 221 -11.44 1.01 -5.28
CA ALA A 221 -10.41 0.30 -6.04
C ALA A 221 -10.48 0.68 -7.52
N PRO A 222 -9.36 0.78 -8.24
CA PRO A 222 -9.36 0.92 -9.70
C PRO A 222 -9.93 -0.33 -10.38
N ASP A 223 -10.35 -0.18 -11.64
CA ASP A 223 -11.07 -1.24 -12.38
C ASP A 223 -10.23 -2.50 -12.60
N ASP A 224 -8.93 -2.36 -12.83
CA ASP A 224 -7.97 -3.47 -12.96
C ASP A 224 -7.75 -4.27 -11.65
N MET A 225 -8.20 -3.72 -10.53
CA MET A 225 -8.22 -4.35 -9.21
C MET A 225 -9.64 -4.66 -8.72
N GLY A 226 -10.59 -4.85 -9.64
CA GLY A 226 -11.97 -5.24 -9.34
C GLY A 226 -12.98 -4.11 -9.28
N GLY A 227 -12.58 -2.84 -9.23
CA GLY A 227 -13.47 -1.68 -9.29
C GLY A 227 -14.45 -1.55 -8.13
N PHE A 228 -14.16 -2.10 -6.94
CA PHE A 228 -15.03 -2.01 -5.78
C PHE A 228 -15.13 -0.58 -5.25
N VAL A 229 -16.34 -0.17 -4.88
CA VAL A 229 -16.64 1.12 -4.24
C VAL A 229 -17.32 0.84 -2.90
N ARG A 230 -16.59 1.05 -1.80
CA ARG A 230 -16.94 0.64 -0.43
C ARG A 230 -17.12 1.82 0.53
N HIS A 231 -17.45 2.99 0.02
CA HIS A 231 -17.55 4.20 0.84
C HIS A 231 -18.51 4.05 2.02
N PHE A 232 -19.66 3.34 1.85
CA PHE A 232 -20.59 3.08 2.95
C PHE A 232 -20.11 2.05 3.97
N GLU A 233 -19.11 1.25 3.61
CA GLU A 233 -18.50 0.26 4.53
C GLU A 233 -17.31 0.83 5.32
N ILE A 234 -16.88 2.08 5.06
CA ILE A 234 -15.65 2.63 5.63
C ILE A 234 -15.61 2.57 7.16
N ALA A 235 -16.72 2.84 7.82
CA ALA A 235 -16.82 2.77 9.28
C ALA A 235 -16.60 1.33 9.80
N GLU A 236 -17.19 0.34 9.14
CA GLU A 236 -17.03 -1.06 9.49
C GLU A 236 -15.64 -1.59 9.14
N ILE A 237 -15.05 -1.15 8.03
CA ILE A 237 -13.66 -1.47 7.66
C ILE A 237 -12.72 -0.94 8.74
N VAL A 238 -12.85 0.30 9.18
CA VAL A 238 -12.03 0.86 10.26
C VAL A 238 -12.25 0.06 11.55
N ARG A 239 -13.49 -0.29 11.88
CA ARG A 239 -13.82 -1.07 13.09
C ARG A 239 -13.14 -2.44 13.11
N VAL A 240 -13.19 -3.20 12.00
CA VAL A 240 -12.72 -4.61 11.99
C VAL A 240 -11.24 -4.73 11.62
N ALA A 241 -10.65 -3.76 10.89
CA ALA A 241 -9.31 -3.87 10.34
C ALA A 241 -8.28 -2.96 11.02
N ALA A 242 -8.64 -2.11 11.98
CA ALA A 242 -7.69 -1.22 12.66
C ALA A 242 -6.49 -1.99 13.29
N PRO A 243 -5.26 -1.46 13.23
CA PRO A 243 -4.86 -0.23 12.54
C PRO A 243 -4.90 -0.40 11.01
N VAL A 244 -5.50 0.55 10.31
CA VAL A 244 -5.76 0.41 8.87
C VAL A 244 -5.45 1.70 8.09
N TYR A 245 -4.83 1.56 6.93
CA TYR A 245 -4.80 2.61 5.92
C TYR A 245 -6.05 2.50 5.05
N VAL A 246 -6.90 3.52 5.07
CA VAL A 246 -8.03 3.65 4.14
C VAL A 246 -7.52 4.27 2.85
N LYS A 247 -7.58 3.50 1.76
CA LYS A 247 -6.93 3.82 0.50
C LYS A 247 -7.95 4.20 -0.57
N PHE A 248 -7.72 5.35 -1.20
CA PHE A 248 -8.64 5.91 -2.19
C PHE A 248 -8.02 5.85 -3.58
N GLY A 249 -8.28 4.76 -4.29
CA GLY A 249 -8.08 4.67 -5.73
C GLY A 249 -9.19 5.40 -6.49
N LEU A 250 -9.31 5.10 -7.78
CA LEU A 250 -10.33 5.72 -8.61
C LEU A 250 -10.87 4.69 -9.60
N ARG A 251 -12.16 4.41 -9.51
CA ARG A 251 -12.88 3.61 -10.47
C ARG A 251 -13.18 4.42 -11.73
N ASN A 252 -13.31 3.72 -12.86
CA ASN A 252 -13.63 4.32 -14.17
C ASN A 252 -12.62 5.41 -14.57
N ALA A 253 -11.34 5.10 -14.37
CA ALA A 253 -10.24 5.95 -14.74
C ALA A 253 -9.42 5.32 -15.87
N PRO A 254 -8.84 6.13 -16.79
CA PRO A 254 -7.90 5.60 -17.75
C PRO A 254 -6.69 4.97 -17.04
N ASN A 255 -6.15 3.89 -17.62
CA ASN A 255 -4.90 3.32 -17.15
C ASN A 255 -3.76 4.32 -17.44
N ILE A 256 -2.97 4.61 -16.40
CA ILE A 256 -1.82 5.51 -16.48
C ILE A 256 -0.49 4.78 -16.28
N TYR A 257 -0.50 3.46 -16.25
CA TYR A 257 0.72 2.66 -16.01
C TYR A 257 1.27 2.03 -17.28
N PRO A 258 2.58 2.14 -17.52
CA PRO A 258 3.56 2.96 -16.82
C PRO A 258 3.39 4.45 -17.12
N SER A 259 3.49 5.29 -16.08
CA SER A 259 3.37 6.74 -16.21
C SER A 259 4.70 7.38 -16.62
N GLY A 260 4.61 8.59 -17.16
CA GLY A 260 5.74 9.42 -17.51
C GLY A 260 5.25 10.84 -17.82
N SER A 261 6.16 11.75 -18.17
CA SER A 261 5.86 13.17 -18.40
C SER A 261 4.73 13.42 -19.43
N HIS A 262 4.57 12.51 -20.40
CA HIS A 262 3.50 12.58 -21.41
C HIS A 262 2.08 12.37 -20.82
N LEU A 263 1.96 11.81 -19.61
CA LEU A 263 0.69 11.59 -18.91
C LEU A 263 0.47 12.53 -17.72
N THR A 264 1.42 13.41 -17.40
CA THR A 264 1.35 14.29 -16.22
C THR A 264 0.02 15.03 -16.09
N PRO A 265 -0.55 15.69 -17.13
CA PRO A 265 -1.83 16.38 -16.98
C PRO A 265 -2.98 15.45 -16.56
N THR A 266 -3.02 14.24 -17.12
CA THR A 266 -4.01 13.22 -16.76
C THR A 266 -3.78 12.73 -15.33
N ALA A 267 -2.55 12.41 -14.97
CA ALA A 267 -2.21 11.93 -13.64
C ALA A 267 -2.54 12.97 -12.54
N VAL A 268 -2.30 14.26 -12.80
CA VAL A 268 -2.69 15.38 -11.92
C VAL A 268 -4.21 15.42 -11.73
N ALA A 269 -4.98 15.37 -12.82
CA ALA A 269 -6.45 15.39 -12.75
C ALA A 269 -6.99 14.19 -11.93
N LEU A 270 -6.46 12.98 -12.17
CA LEU A 270 -6.82 11.79 -11.43
C LEU A 270 -6.39 11.84 -9.96
N GLY A 271 -5.21 12.39 -9.68
CA GLY A 271 -4.71 12.58 -8.31
C GLY A 271 -5.63 13.47 -7.48
N ARG A 272 -6.03 14.62 -8.02
CA ARG A 272 -7.00 15.52 -7.39
C ARG A 272 -8.35 14.85 -7.14
N GLU A 273 -8.85 14.08 -8.10
CA GLU A 273 -10.12 13.36 -7.91
C GLU A 273 -10.01 12.28 -6.83
N ARG A 274 -8.86 11.59 -6.67
CA ARG A 274 -8.64 10.65 -5.56
C ARG A 274 -8.74 11.34 -4.21
N VAL A 275 -8.20 12.53 -4.07
CA VAL A 275 -8.34 13.34 -2.84
C VAL A 275 -9.80 13.72 -2.59
N ARG A 276 -10.54 14.09 -3.65
CA ARG A 276 -11.99 14.35 -3.53
C ARG A 276 -12.75 13.09 -3.09
N ARG A 277 -12.39 11.89 -3.59
CA ARG A 277 -12.97 10.61 -3.12
C ARG A 277 -12.64 10.35 -1.66
N ALA A 278 -11.43 10.67 -1.22
CA ALA A 278 -11.05 10.59 0.18
C ALA A 278 -11.95 11.52 1.04
N GLN A 279 -12.17 12.76 0.63
CA GLN A 279 -13.08 13.68 1.32
C GLN A 279 -14.49 13.09 1.46
N LEU A 280 -15.04 12.47 0.40
CA LEU A 280 -16.36 11.84 0.44
C LEU A 280 -16.40 10.64 1.42
N GLY A 281 -15.40 9.76 1.34
CA GLY A 281 -15.30 8.60 2.23
C GLY A 281 -15.14 8.99 3.70
N LEU A 282 -14.26 9.95 3.98
CA LEU A 282 -14.05 10.46 5.34
C LEU A 282 -15.29 11.19 5.88
N GLY A 283 -16.04 11.87 5.03
CA GLY A 283 -17.34 12.46 5.42
C GLY A 283 -18.36 11.40 5.82
N LEU A 284 -18.37 10.23 5.18
CA LEU A 284 -19.21 9.10 5.60
C LEU A 284 -18.68 8.46 6.90
N LEU A 285 -17.36 8.32 7.04
CA LEU A 285 -16.76 7.83 8.28
C LEU A 285 -17.16 8.71 9.47
N ALA A 286 -17.00 10.03 9.36
CA ALA A 286 -17.37 10.97 10.40
C ALA A 286 -18.88 10.92 10.74
N ARG A 287 -19.74 10.61 9.76
CA ARG A 287 -21.19 10.48 9.98
C ARG A 287 -21.57 9.21 10.73
N TYR A 288 -20.94 8.07 10.40
CA TYR A 288 -21.34 6.74 10.89
C TYR A 288 -20.46 6.21 12.01
N SER A 289 -19.27 6.79 12.20
CA SER A 289 -18.34 6.46 13.29
C SER A 289 -17.62 7.74 13.75
N PRO A 290 -18.33 8.69 14.38
CA PRO A 290 -17.75 9.99 14.77
C PRO A 290 -16.59 9.88 15.76
N ASP A 291 -16.49 8.76 16.48
CA ASP A 291 -15.45 8.49 17.45
C ASP A 291 -14.22 7.79 16.85
N ALA A 292 -14.20 7.57 15.52
CA ALA A 292 -13.05 6.98 14.85
C ALA A 292 -11.86 7.94 14.90
N ILE A 293 -10.70 7.44 15.32
CA ILE A 293 -9.51 8.25 15.58
C ILE A 293 -8.52 8.08 14.43
N ALA A 294 -8.23 9.20 13.74
CA ALA A 294 -7.14 9.29 12.78
C ALA A 294 -5.80 9.62 13.45
N SER A 295 -4.68 9.17 12.89
CA SER A 295 -3.37 9.71 13.24
C SER A 295 -3.31 11.22 12.93
N THR A 296 -2.48 11.95 13.69
CA THR A 296 -2.11 13.33 13.35
C THR A 296 -0.70 13.34 12.73
N LEU A 297 -0.36 14.36 11.96
CA LEU A 297 1.00 14.52 11.44
C LEU A 297 1.82 15.48 12.32
N PRO A 298 3.11 15.19 12.55
CA PRO A 298 3.82 13.95 12.21
C PRO A 298 3.27 12.75 13.00
N ALA A 299 3.24 11.55 12.39
CA ALA A 299 2.73 10.34 13.02
C ALA A 299 3.85 9.31 13.24
N GLU A 300 3.85 8.68 14.40
CA GLU A 300 4.82 7.63 14.74
C GLU A 300 4.65 6.41 13.83
N GLY A 301 5.78 5.84 13.36
CA GLY A 301 5.80 4.65 12.50
C GLY A 301 5.46 4.93 11.02
N LEU A 302 5.36 6.19 10.59
CA LEU A 302 5.35 6.53 9.15
C LEU A 302 6.79 6.46 8.60
N ALA A 303 6.94 5.81 7.45
CA ALA A 303 8.19 5.79 6.70
C ALA A 303 8.38 7.10 5.91
N VAL A 304 8.47 8.21 6.65
CA VAL A 304 8.71 9.54 6.06
C VAL A 304 10.11 9.55 5.45
N PRO A 305 10.29 10.06 4.22
CA PRO A 305 11.62 10.18 3.62
C PRO A 305 12.57 11.01 4.47
N VAL A 306 13.85 10.65 4.46
CA VAL A 306 14.90 11.46 5.10
C VAL A 306 15.37 12.52 4.10
N SER A 307 15.48 13.77 4.57
CA SER A 307 16.12 14.82 3.77
C SER A 307 17.60 14.51 3.62
N GLY A 308 18.09 14.45 2.38
CA GLY A 308 19.53 14.34 2.09
C GLY A 308 20.30 15.60 2.47
#